data_ac0393f22a342f867f6e4eda425c1f03
#
_entry.id   ac0393f22a342f867f6e4eda425c1f03
#
_cell.length_a   1.000
_cell.length_b   1.000
_cell.length_c   1.000
_cell.angle_alpha   90.00
_cell.angle_beta   90.00
_cell.angle_gamma   90.00
#
_symmetry.space_group_name_H-M   'P 1'
#
loop_
_entity.id
_entity.type
_entity.pdbx_description
1 polymer ?
#
loop_
_entity_poly.entity_id
_entity_poly.type
_entity_poly.pdbx_seq_one_letter_code
_entity_poly.pdbx_strand_id
1 'polypeptide(L)'
;MVVLPEGHPLAGQGQFPHKALLDYPFILLEKGEQSEIRTFFQDYDLPLRPCFVTLDDYAIMSMVESGLGISILPQLILQRCPYRIVQKELDVPAYREICFAFRSLDSLSLAARRFLDCLGSLRL
;
A
#
# COMPACT_ATOMS: atom_id res chain seq x y z
N MET A 1 -0.54 -3.56 -3.13
CA MET A 1 -0.95 -3.51 -4.55
C MET A 1 -0.21 -2.39 -5.25
N VAL A 2 0.31 -2.64 -6.44
CA VAL A 2 0.77 -1.57 -7.35
C VAL A 2 -0.45 -0.94 -8.02
N VAL A 3 -0.46 0.38 -8.13
CA VAL A 3 -1.51 1.13 -8.81
C VAL A 3 -0.94 1.81 -10.06
N LEU A 4 -1.63 1.63 -11.18
CA LEU A 4 -1.22 2.01 -12.52
C LEU A 4 -2.32 2.81 -13.21
N PRO A 5 -2.02 3.74 -14.13
CA PRO A 5 -3.04 4.30 -15.01
C PRO A 5 -3.62 3.23 -15.95
N GLU A 6 -4.86 3.38 -16.40
CA GLU A 6 -5.56 2.39 -17.25
C GLU A 6 -4.79 2.03 -18.52
N GLY A 7 -4.11 2.99 -19.12
CA GLY A 7 -3.32 2.78 -20.35
C GLY A 7 -1.88 2.28 -20.14
N HIS A 8 -1.52 1.86 -18.93
CA HIS A 8 -0.15 1.44 -18.64
C HIS A 8 0.22 0.14 -19.38
N PRO A 9 1.43 0.02 -19.97
CA PRO A 9 1.85 -1.17 -20.72
C PRO A 9 1.73 -2.49 -19.96
N LEU A 10 1.92 -2.45 -18.62
CA LEU A 10 1.83 -3.62 -17.74
C LEU A 10 0.43 -3.85 -17.15
N ALA A 11 -0.57 -3.02 -17.49
CA ALA A 11 -1.92 -3.14 -16.95
C ALA A 11 -2.61 -4.47 -17.34
N GLY A 12 -2.29 -5.02 -18.51
CA GLY A 12 -2.85 -6.28 -19.02
C GLY A 12 -2.15 -7.55 -18.51
N GLN A 13 -1.01 -7.44 -17.84
CA GLN A 13 -0.28 -8.59 -17.30
C GLN A 13 -0.91 -9.10 -16.00
N GLY A 14 -0.59 -10.32 -15.58
CA GLY A 14 -1.07 -10.91 -14.32
C GLY A 14 -0.54 -10.15 -13.10
N GLN A 15 0.67 -10.47 -12.68
CA GLN A 15 1.37 -9.78 -11.59
C GLN A 15 2.31 -8.70 -12.13
N PHE A 16 2.59 -7.68 -11.32
CA PHE A 16 3.51 -6.63 -11.67
C PHE A 16 4.93 -7.02 -11.25
N PRO A 17 5.91 -7.07 -12.17
CA PRO A 17 7.30 -7.37 -11.82
C PRO A 17 7.86 -6.28 -10.90
N HIS A 18 8.30 -6.64 -9.68
CA HIS A 18 8.79 -5.65 -8.70
C HIS A 18 9.97 -4.80 -9.24
N LYS A 19 10.84 -5.39 -10.06
CA LYS A 19 11.97 -4.67 -10.69
C LYS A 19 11.50 -3.59 -11.66
N ALA A 20 10.34 -3.77 -12.30
CA ALA A 20 9.77 -2.77 -13.20
C ALA A 20 9.31 -1.49 -12.48
N LEU A 21 9.27 -1.47 -11.15
CA LEU A 21 9.06 -0.24 -10.38
C LEU A 21 10.13 0.81 -10.68
N LEU A 22 11.31 0.41 -11.14
CA LEU A 22 12.42 1.31 -11.46
C LEU A 22 12.30 1.95 -12.86
N ASP A 23 11.47 1.38 -13.72
CA ASP A 23 11.35 1.80 -15.13
C ASP A 23 10.34 2.94 -15.32
N TYR A 24 9.57 3.26 -14.28
CA TYR A 24 8.48 4.24 -14.33
C TYR A 24 8.61 5.30 -13.24
N PRO A 25 8.07 6.51 -13.46
CA PRO A 25 7.98 7.53 -12.43
C PRO A 25 7.24 6.99 -11.21
N PHE A 26 7.87 7.00 -10.04
CA PHE A 26 7.30 6.47 -8.81
C PHE A 26 6.80 7.60 -7.90
N ILE A 27 5.56 7.45 -7.42
CA ILE A 27 4.92 8.38 -6.47
C ILE A 27 4.97 7.71 -5.11
N LEU A 28 5.70 8.30 -4.16
CA LEU A 28 5.90 7.76 -2.83
C LEU A 28 4.82 8.27 -1.87
N LEU A 29 4.13 7.32 -1.21
CA LEU A 29 3.37 7.60 -0.01
C LEU A 29 4.31 7.57 1.19
N GLU A 30 4.49 8.70 1.86
CA GLU A 30 5.36 8.79 3.03
C GLU A 30 4.56 9.27 4.24
N LYS A 31 4.22 8.34 5.14
CA LYS A 31 3.51 8.60 6.40
C LYS A 31 4.43 8.30 7.58
N GLY A 32 5.18 9.31 8.04
CA GLY A 32 6.07 9.21 9.20
C GLY A 32 7.46 8.67 8.89
N GLU A 33 8.24 8.45 9.95
CA GLU A 33 9.67 8.07 9.85
C GLU A 33 9.90 6.64 9.35
N GLN A 34 8.94 5.74 9.56
CA GLN A 34 9.00 4.35 9.11
C GLN A 34 8.05 4.14 7.93
N SER A 35 8.56 4.36 6.72
CA SER A 35 7.81 4.08 5.50
C SER A 35 7.91 2.59 5.13
N GLU A 36 6.80 1.88 5.16
CA GLU A 36 6.69 0.49 4.71
C GLU A 36 7.17 0.31 3.27
N ILE A 37 6.95 1.32 2.43
CA ILE A 37 7.39 1.32 1.04
C ILE A 37 8.92 1.43 0.95
N ARG A 38 9.55 2.24 1.79
CA ARG A 38 11.02 2.31 1.86
C ARG A 38 11.61 0.97 2.29
N THR A 39 11.01 0.34 3.30
CA THR A 39 11.42 -1.00 3.75
C THR A 39 11.29 -2.02 2.61
N PHE A 40 10.16 -2.02 1.89
CA PHE A 40 9.98 -2.90 0.72
C PHE A 40 11.10 -2.71 -0.31
N PHE A 41 11.41 -1.47 -0.69
CA PHE A 41 12.49 -1.22 -1.66
C PHE A 41 13.86 -1.66 -1.14
N GLN A 42 14.13 -1.53 0.17
CA GLN A 42 15.35 -2.01 0.80
C GLN A 42 15.43 -3.54 0.82
N ASP A 43 14.35 -4.23 1.18
CA ASP A 43 14.28 -5.69 1.27
C ASP A 43 14.55 -6.38 -0.07
N TYR A 44 14.23 -5.71 -1.17
CA TYR A 44 14.46 -6.21 -2.52
C TYR A 44 15.64 -5.56 -3.25
N ASP A 45 16.51 -4.85 -2.53
CA ASP A 45 17.69 -4.16 -3.07
C ASP A 45 17.36 -3.21 -4.23
N LEU A 46 16.20 -2.54 -4.18
CA LEU A 46 15.76 -1.59 -5.20
C LEU A 46 16.11 -0.15 -4.77
N PRO A 47 16.79 0.63 -5.63
CA PRO A 47 17.06 2.04 -5.34
C PRO A 47 15.76 2.87 -5.45
N LEU A 48 15.22 3.33 -4.33
CA LEU A 48 14.04 4.19 -4.31
C LEU A 48 14.37 5.62 -4.77
N ARG A 49 13.82 6.02 -5.91
CA ARG A 49 13.95 7.37 -6.49
C ARG A 49 12.57 7.93 -6.82
N PRO A 50 11.84 8.44 -5.84
CA PRO A 50 10.50 8.97 -6.10
C PRO A 50 10.57 10.27 -6.91
N CYS A 51 9.68 10.40 -7.91
CA CYS A 51 9.48 11.65 -8.62
C CYS A 51 8.57 12.61 -7.84
N PHE A 52 7.65 12.06 -7.05
CA PHE A 52 6.74 12.80 -6.19
C PHE A 52 6.64 12.12 -4.83
N VAL A 53 6.41 12.92 -3.80
CA VAL A 53 6.18 12.45 -2.43
C VAL A 53 4.94 13.13 -1.88
N THR A 54 4.03 12.37 -1.29
CA THR A 54 2.81 12.89 -0.64
C THR A 54 2.43 12.07 0.58
N LEU A 55 1.62 12.64 1.45
CA LEU A 55 1.09 12.00 2.66
C LEU A 55 -0.33 11.46 2.46
N ASP A 56 -0.93 11.72 1.29
CA ASP A 56 -2.35 11.47 1.01
C ASP A 56 -2.52 10.39 -0.06
N ASP A 57 -3.19 9.30 0.31
CA ASP A 57 -3.51 8.18 -0.57
C ASP A 57 -4.40 8.60 -1.74
N TYR A 58 -5.37 9.49 -1.52
CA TYR A 58 -6.26 9.98 -2.57
C TYR A 58 -5.53 10.87 -3.57
N ALA A 59 -4.58 11.68 -3.10
CA ALA A 59 -3.72 12.45 -3.99
C ALA A 59 -2.90 11.52 -4.90
N ILE A 60 -2.35 10.42 -4.36
CA ILE A 60 -1.66 9.41 -5.18
C ILE A 60 -2.59 8.83 -6.24
N MET A 61 -3.79 8.38 -5.86
CA MET A 61 -4.73 7.79 -6.81
C MET A 61 -5.09 8.76 -7.94
N SER A 62 -5.30 10.05 -7.62
CA SER A 62 -5.56 11.09 -8.61
C SER A 62 -4.36 11.32 -9.54
N MET A 63 -3.14 11.35 -8.99
CA MET A 63 -1.91 11.51 -9.78
C MET A 63 -1.69 10.32 -10.71
N VAL A 64 -1.93 9.09 -10.23
CA VAL A 64 -1.85 7.87 -11.05
C VAL A 64 -2.90 7.87 -12.16
N GLU A 65 -4.16 8.21 -11.86
CA GLU A 65 -5.21 8.36 -12.88
C GLU A 65 -4.82 9.37 -13.97
N SER A 66 -4.14 10.45 -13.56
CA SER A 66 -3.65 11.49 -14.47
C SER A 66 -2.38 11.07 -15.26
N GLY A 67 -1.86 9.87 -15.06
CA GLY A 67 -0.69 9.36 -15.76
C GLY A 67 0.65 9.93 -15.31
N LEU A 68 0.73 10.55 -14.11
CA LEU A 68 1.97 11.14 -13.58
C LEU A 68 2.97 10.08 -13.10
N GLY A 69 2.54 8.85 -12.89
CA GLY A 69 3.41 7.76 -12.46
C GLY A 69 2.63 6.58 -11.89
N ILE A 70 3.35 5.71 -11.23
CA ILE A 70 2.84 4.53 -10.55
C ILE A 70 3.12 4.63 -9.04
N SER A 71 2.41 3.83 -8.23
CA SER A 71 2.65 3.79 -6.80
C SER A 71 2.33 2.41 -6.22
N ILE A 72 2.64 2.23 -4.93
CA ILE A 72 2.22 1.07 -4.12
C ILE A 72 1.30 1.60 -3.03
N LEU A 73 0.08 1.05 -2.96
CA LEU A 73 -0.91 1.40 -1.94
C LEU A 73 -1.45 0.14 -1.23
N PRO A 74 -1.87 0.26 0.04
CA PRO A 74 -2.52 -0.83 0.75
C PRO A 74 -3.84 -1.25 0.09
N GLN A 75 -4.07 -2.55 -0.03
CA GLN A 75 -5.28 -3.10 -0.66
C GLN A 75 -6.57 -2.60 0.02
N LEU A 76 -6.56 -2.44 1.34
CA LEU A 76 -7.74 -1.98 2.10
C LEU A 76 -8.20 -0.58 1.67
N ILE A 77 -7.26 0.31 1.33
CA ILE A 77 -7.57 1.67 0.86
C ILE A 77 -8.19 1.61 -0.54
N LEU A 78 -7.76 0.65 -1.34
CA LEU A 78 -8.20 0.49 -2.73
C LEU A 78 -9.59 -0.16 -2.89
N GLN A 79 -10.17 -0.75 -1.83
CA GLN A 79 -11.49 -1.40 -1.90
C GLN A 79 -12.63 -0.47 -2.34
N ARG A 80 -12.51 0.83 -2.05
CA ARG A 80 -13.49 1.86 -2.44
C ARG A 80 -12.83 2.97 -3.24
N CYS A 81 -11.95 2.59 -4.17
CA CYS A 81 -11.24 3.53 -5.01
C CYS A 81 -12.20 4.23 -5.98
N PRO A 82 -12.34 5.57 -5.93
CA PRO A 82 -13.20 6.31 -6.84
C PRO A 82 -12.51 6.67 -8.16
N TYR A 83 -11.24 6.32 -8.33
CA TYR A 83 -10.40 6.68 -9.47
C TYR A 83 -10.28 5.53 -10.47
N ARG A 84 -10.14 5.86 -11.74
CA ARG A 84 -9.91 4.90 -12.83
C ARG A 84 -8.43 4.52 -12.90
N ILE A 85 -8.05 3.60 -12.05
CA ILE A 85 -6.70 3.06 -11.95
C ILE A 85 -6.75 1.53 -11.95
N VAL A 86 -5.69 0.91 -12.45
CA VAL A 86 -5.52 -0.54 -12.46
C VAL A 86 -4.72 -0.95 -11.23
N GLN A 87 -5.19 -1.97 -10.53
CA GLN A 87 -4.54 -2.53 -9.35
C GLN A 87 -3.89 -3.87 -9.72
N LYS A 88 -2.62 -4.05 -9.37
CA LYS A 88 -1.87 -5.29 -9.62
C LYS A 88 -1.18 -5.77 -8.35
N GLU A 89 -1.15 -7.09 -8.17
CA GLU A 89 -0.27 -7.71 -7.20
C GLU A 89 1.18 -7.64 -7.69
N LEU A 90 2.12 -7.54 -6.77
CA LEU A 90 3.54 -7.72 -7.08
C LEU A 90 3.85 -9.21 -7.28
N ASP A 91 4.85 -9.51 -8.09
CA ASP A 91 5.39 -10.86 -8.28
C ASP A 91 6.20 -11.37 -7.08
N VAL A 92 6.35 -10.53 -6.05
CA VAL A 92 7.02 -10.83 -4.78
C VAL A 92 6.11 -10.49 -3.61
N PRO A 93 6.30 -11.12 -2.44
CA PRO A 93 5.54 -10.81 -1.24
C PRO A 93 5.67 -9.35 -0.81
N ALA A 94 4.54 -8.68 -0.57
CA ALA A 94 4.48 -7.33 -0.02
C ALA A 94 3.30 -7.26 0.96
N TYR A 95 3.57 -7.29 2.24
CA TYR A 95 2.57 -7.34 3.29
C TYR A 95 2.62 -6.10 4.16
N ARG A 96 1.46 -5.71 4.64
CA ARG A 96 1.29 -4.76 5.73
C ARG A 96 0.69 -5.49 6.91
N GLU A 97 1.35 -5.43 8.05
CA GLU A 97 0.84 -5.97 9.29
C GLU A 97 0.07 -4.89 10.03
N ILE A 98 -1.18 -5.19 10.39
CA ILE A 98 -2.03 -4.32 11.20
C ILE A 98 -2.15 -4.95 12.58
N CYS A 99 -1.66 -4.26 13.60
CA CYS A 99 -1.59 -4.78 14.95
C CYS A 99 -2.45 -3.96 15.91
N PHE A 100 -2.90 -4.61 16.98
CA PHE A 100 -3.47 -3.98 18.14
C PHE A 100 -2.39 -3.79 19.20
N ALA A 101 -2.13 -2.55 19.62
CA ALA A 101 -1.17 -2.25 20.67
C ALA A 101 -1.86 -1.83 21.96
N PHE A 102 -1.55 -2.47 23.09
CA PHE A 102 -2.04 -2.14 24.41
C PHE A 102 -1.00 -2.49 25.49
N ARG A 103 -1.04 -1.84 26.65
CA ARG A 103 -0.06 -2.06 27.71
C ARG A 103 -0.15 -3.44 28.35
N SER A 104 -1.34 -3.88 28.70
CA SER A 104 -1.62 -5.19 29.25
C SER A 104 -3.09 -5.53 29.08
N LEU A 105 -3.43 -6.81 29.05
CA LEU A 105 -4.82 -7.27 28.98
C LEU A 105 -5.64 -6.77 30.18
N ASP A 106 -5.02 -6.69 31.36
CA ASP A 106 -5.70 -6.27 32.59
C ASP A 106 -6.04 -4.78 32.62
N SER A 107 -5.30 -3.96 31.85
CA SER A 107 -5.56 -2.52 31.73
C SER A 107 -6.64 -2.16 30.73
N LEU A 108 -7.13 -3.14 29.95
CA LEU A 108 -8.18 -2.90 28.96
C LEU A 108 -9.55 -2.74 29.61
N SER A 109 -10.30 -1.74 29.12
CA SER A 109 -11.72 -1.62 29.46
C SER A 109 -12.52 -2.85 28.98
N LEU A 110 -13.69 -3.08 29.58
CA LEU A 110 -14.58 -4.17 29.15
C LEU A 110 -14.92 -4.06 27.66
N ALA A 111 -15.16 -2.86 27.17
CA ALA A 111 -15.46 -2.61 25.76
C ALA A 111 -14.27 -2.98 24.86
N ALA A 112 -13.04 -2.63 25.23
CA ALA A 112 -11.84 -2.99 24.47
C ALA A 112 -11.60 -4.50 24.45
N ARG A 113 -11.83 -5.20 25.56
CA ARG A 113 -11.74 -6.68 25.61
C ARG A 113 -12.77 -7.33 24.67
N ARG A 114 -14.03 -6.88 24.72
CA ARG A 114 -15.09 -7.36 23.82
C ARG A 114 -14.75 -7.13 22.35
N PHE A 115 -14.16 -5.98 22.05
CA PHE A 115 -13.70 -5.69 20.68
C PHE A 115 -12.61 -6.66 20.23
N LEU A 116 -11.61 -6.97 21.08
CA LEU A 116 -10.59 -7.97 20.78
C LEU A 116 -11.18 -9.36 20.56
N ASP A 117 -12.18 -9.77 21.39
CA ASP A 117 -12.87 -11.04 21.22
C ASP A 117 -13.56 -11.12 19.83
N CYS A 118 -14.18 -10.01 19.40
CA CYS A 118 -14.79 -9.93 18.08
C CYS A 118 -13.75 -10.03 16.94
N LEU A 119 -12.56 -9.43 17.09
CA LEU A 119 -11.50 -9.52 16.09
C LEU A 119 -10.95 -10.93 15.95
N GLY A 120 -10.81 -11.67 17.06
CA GLY A 120 -10.35 -13.08 17.02
C GLY A 120 -11.29 -14.01 16.26
N SER A 121 -12.54 -13.60 16.04
CA SER A 121 -13.54 -14.33 15.24
C SER A 121 -13.63 -13.87 13.79
N LEU A 122 -13.01 -12.75 13.43
CA LEU A 122 -12.96 -12.25 12.05
C LEU A 122 -11.78 -12.89 11.31
N ARG A 123 -12.08 -13.73 10.32
CA ARG A 123 -11.10 -14.09 9.29
C ARG A 123 -11.04 -12.92 8.30
N LEU A 124 -9.95 -12.17 8.34
CA LEU A 124 -9.62 -11.18 7.33
C LEU A 124 -9.10 -11.87 6.08
#